data_7185ad225899276ddef8799d2be7e49f
#
_entry.id   7185ad225899276ddef8799d2be7e49f
#
_cell.length_a   1.000
_cell.length_b   1.000
_cell.length_c   1.000
_cell.angle_alpha   90.00
_cell.angle_beta   90.00
_cell.angle_gamma   90.00
#
_symmetry.space_group_name_H-M   'P 1'
#
loop_
_entity.id
_entity.type
_entity.pdbx_description
1 polymer ?
#
loop_
_entity_poly.entity_id
_entity_poly.type
_entity_poly.pdbx_seq_one_letter_code
_entity_poly.pdbx_strand_id
1 'polypeptide(L)'
;CVGGEGPWFDPDVVISGSVHCADMILLAERVGALVLAIEHRYYGPPGSLPVPDFSTPNMRWLSSHQALADISRFHSFISEEFKLGPRNKWVTWGGSYPGMIAAFSRLKYPTLIHASVSSSAPVQAQYIFQGYNDVVAASMANSDVGGSLLCHDAIQSAFSALGKMFSAKDQRPAIEAMFNV
;
A
#
# COMPACT_ATOMS: atom_id res chain seq x y z
N CYS A 1 -5.60 8.22 -8.79
CA CYS A 1 -4.61 7.43 -8.07
C CYS A 1 -4.79 7.61 -6.57
N VAL A 2 -4.82 6.51 -5.84
CA VAL A 2 -4.90 6.50 -4.37
C VAL A 2 -3.51 6.28 -3.80
N GLY A 3 -3.08 7.15 -2.91
CA GLY A 3 -1.83 7.04 -2.16
C GLY A 3 -1.91 5.99 -1.04
N GLY A 4 -0.77 5.57 -0.57
CA GLY A 4 -0.62 4.57 0.49
C GLY A 4 0.55 4.85 1.42
N GLU A 5 1.03 3.79 2.03
CA GLU A 5 2.22 3.78 2.87
C GLU A 5 3.48 3.87 2.01
N GLY A 6 4.26 4.88 2.18
CA GLY A 6 5.50 5.05 1.42
C GLY A 6 5.86 6.51 1.23
N PRO A 7 6.83 6.80 0.37
CA PRO A 7 7.14 8.16 -0.01
C PRO A 7 5.91 8.84 -0.60
N TRP A 8 5.80 10.14 -0.37
CA TRP A 8 4.75 10.93 -1.02
C TRP A 8 4.91 10.91 -2.54
N PHE A 9 3.82 11.19 -3.23
CA PHE A 9 3.82 11.26 -4.68
C PHE A 9 4.76 12.34 -5.21
N ASP A 10 5.46 12.02 -6.28
CA ASP A 10 6.06 13.04 -7.12
C ASP A 10 4.93 13.91 -7.72
N PRO A 11 5.11 15.24 -7.84
CA PRO A 11 4.12 16.10 -8.50
C PRO A 11 3.72 15.63 -9.89
N ASP A 12 4.60 14.91 -10.58
CA ASP A 12 4.35 14.37 -11.93
C ASP A 12 3.51 13.08 -11.95
N VAL A 13 3.08 12.56 -10.80
CA VAL A 13 2.30 11.32 -10.70
C VAL A 13 1.04 11.30 -11.57
N VAL A 14 0.45 12.46 -11.81
CA VAL A 14 -0.74 12.63 -12.68
C VAL A 14 -0.41 12.75 -14.16
N ILE A 15 0.87 12.80 -14.52
CA ILE A 15 1.38 12.88 -15.90
C ILE A 15 2.08 11.58 -16.29
N SER A 16 3.01 11.12 -15.45
CA SER A 16 3.81 9.92 -15.69
C SER A 16 3.31 8.68 -14.95
N GLY A 17 2.38 8.86 -14.02
CA GLY A 17 1.90 7.81 -13.13
C GLY A 17 2.90 7.45 -12.04
N SER A 18 2.54 6.46 -11.25
CA SER A 18 3.41 5.84 -10.25
C SER A 18 3.47 4.34 -10.52
N VAL A 19 4.31 3.63 -9.81
CA VAL A 19 4.36 2.15 -9.89
C VAL A 19 3.00 1.50 -9.61
N HIS A 20 2.12 2.19 -8.90
CA HIS A 20 0.78 1.68 -8.55
C HIS A 20 -0.34 2.19 -9.46
N CYS A 21 -0.08 3.20 -10.30
CA CYS A 21 -1.08 3.88 -11.11
C CYS A 21 -0.65 4.16 -12.56
N ALA A 22 0.47 3.59 -13.04
CA ALA A 22 0.99 3.88 -14.38
C ALA A 22 -0.02 3.62 -15.50
N ASP A 23 -0.73 2.49 -15.45
CA ASP A 23 -1.73 2.13 -16.45
C ASP A 23 -2.94 3.07 -16.48
N MET A 24 -3.18 3.80 -15.38
CA MET A 24 -4.25 4.79 -15.30
C MET A 24 -4.05 5.92 -16.33
N ILE A 25 -2.83 6.38 -16.53
CA ILE A 25 -2.51 7.46 -17.46
C ILE A 25 -2.86 7.06 -18.88
N LEU A 26 -2.44 5.87 -19.31
CA LEU A 26 -2.72 5.35 -20.64
C LEU A 26 -4.23 5.22 -20.92
N LEU A 27 -4.99 4.80 -19.91
CA LEU A 27 -6.44 4.73 -20.05
C LEU A 27 -7.07 6.14 -20.08
N ALA A 28 -6.60 7.04 -19.22
CA ALA A 28 -7.12 8.40 -19.13
C ALA A 28 -6.95 9.15 -20.47
N GLU A 29 -5.81 9.03 -21.12
CA GLU A 29 -5.56 9.59 -22.44
C GLU A 29 -6.57 9.09 -23.49
N ARG A 30 -6.84 7.78 -23.49
CA ARG A 30 -7.76 7.15 -24.47
C ARG A 30 -9.21 7.57 -24.30
N VAL A 31 -9.63 7.84 -23.06
CA VAL A 31 -11.04 8.15 -22.77
C VAL A 31 -11.28 9.62 -22.44
N GLY A 32 -10.25 10.47 -22.48
CA GLY A 32 -10.35 11.89 -22.14
C GLY A 32 -10.71 12.12 -20.66
N ALA A 33 -10.13 11.34 -19.75
CA ALA A 33 -10.43 11.44 -18.33
C ALA A 33 -9.54 12.48 -17.62
N LEU A 34 -10.10 13.16 -16.64
CA LEU A 34 -9.35 13.96 -15.68
C LEU A 34 -8.56 13.02 -14.76
N VAL A 35 -7.26 13.21 -14.68
CA VAL A 35 -6.37 12.45 -13.80
C VAL A 35 -6.15 13.19 -12.49
N LEU A 36 -6.31 12.49 -11.39
CA LEU A 36 -6.19 13.02 -10.04
C LEU A 36 -5.39 12.06 -9.17
N ALA A 37 -4.70 12.59 -8.18
CA ALA A 37 -4.04 11.81 -7.14
C ALA A 37 -4.38 12.38 -5.77
N ILE A 38 -4.57 11.50 -4.79
CA ILE A 38 -4.76 11.85 -3.40
C ILE A 38 -3.71 11.15 -2.55
N GLU A 39 -2.95 11.92 -1.78
CA GLU A 39 -2.02 11.37 -0.79
C GLU A 39 -2.77 10.67 0.34
N HIS A 40 -2.16 9.65 0.88
CA HIS A 40 -2.65 9.03 2.11
C HIS A 40 -2.29 9.90 3.31
N ARG A 41 -3.25 10.09 4.22
CA ARG A 41 -2.98 10.77 5.49
C ARG A 41 -1.72 10.21 6.16
N TYR A 42 -0.92 11.04 6.78
CA TYR A 42 0.38 10.75 7.41
C TYR A 42 1.55 10.46 6.45
N TYR A 43 1.32 10.28 5.15
CA TYR A 43 2.37 9.94 4.18
C TYR A 43 2.65 11.04 3.15
N GLY A 44 1.97 12.16 3.25
CA GLY A 44 2.24 13.34 2.41
C GLY A 44 3.54 14.06 2.78
N PRO A 45 3.93 15.05 1.97
CA PRO A 45 5.15 15.82 2.21
C PRO A 45 5.13 16.56 3.55
N PRO A 46 6.30 16.94 4.09
CA PRO A 46 6.37 17.74 5.31
C PRO A 46 5.49 19.00 5.22
N GLY A 47 4.72 19.26 6.29
CA GLY A 47 3.78 20.37 6.35
C GLY A 47 2.37 20.07 5.83
N SER A 48 2.14 18.94 5.16
CA SER A 48 0.82 18.49 4.74
C SER A 48 0.16 17.48 5.70
N LEU A 49 0.86 17.11 6.75
CA LEU A 49 0.36 16.12 7.71
C LEU A 49 -0.83 16.68 8.49
N PRO A 50 -1.85 15.86 8.78
CA PRO A 50 -3.03 16.27 9.54
C PRO A 50 -2.76 16.49 11.03
N VAL A 51 -1.52 16.26 11.47
CA VAL A 51 -1.07 16.31 12.86
C VAL A 51 0.33 16.90 12.97
N PRO A 52 0.68 17.52 14.10
CA PRO A 52 1.98 18.18 14.25
C PRO A 52 3.17 17.20 14.38
N ASP A 53 2.93 15.99 14.84
CA ASP A 53 3.95 14.97 15.07
C ASP A 53 3.35 13.56 15.05
N PHE A 54 4.21 12.53 15.10
CA PHE A 54 3.83 11.11 15.12
C PHE A 54 3.73 10.52 16.53
N SER A 55 3.49 11.33 17.56
CA SER A 55 3.23 10.80 18.89
C SER A 55 1.99 9.90 18.92
N THR A 56 1.96 8.96 19.88
CA THR A 56 0.86 7.98 19.99
C THR A 56 -0.54 8.63 20.00
N PRO A 57 -0.81 9.74 20.71
CA PRO A 57 -2.11 10.41 20.65
C PRO A 57 -2.47 10.91 19.24
N ASN A 58 -1.49 11.36 18.47
CA ASN A 58 -1.69 11.88 17.13
C ASN A 58 -1.88 10.78 16.08
N MET A 59 -1.39 9.56 16.34
CA MET A 59 -1.56 8.42 15.44
C MET A 59 -2.96 7.80 15.44
N ARG A 60 -3.85 8.23 16.32
CA ARG A 60 -5.24 7.70 16.45
C ARG A 60 -6.07 7.77 15.16
N TRP A 61 -5.69 8.65 14.24
CA TRP A 61 -6.38 8.83 12.97
C TRP A 61 -5.74 8.07 11.80
N LEU A 62 -4.63 7.36 12.04
CA LEU A 62 -4.00 6.51 11.04
C LEU A 62 -4.76 5.19 10.95
N SER A 63 -5.75 5.16 10.07
CA SER A 63 -6.53 3.95 9.81
C SER A 63 -7.09 3.96 8.38
N SER A 64 -7.34 2.77 7.84
CA SER A 64 -7.97 2.60 6.53
C SER A 64 -9.37 3.20 6.47
N HIS A 65 -10.13 3.19 7.57
CA HIS A 65 -11.43 3.84 7.66
C HIS A 65 -11.34 5.35 7.45
N GLN A 66 -10.33 5.99 8.03
CA GLN A 66 -10.10 7.41 7.86
C GLN A 66 -9.62 7.74 6.44
N ALA A 67 -8.73 6.92 5.88
CA ALA A 67 -8.28 7.08 4.49
C ALA A 67 -9.45 6.94 3.50
N LEU A 68 -10.38 6.02 3.74
CA LEU A 68 -11.60 5.91 2.93
C LEU A 68 -12.50 7.14 3.03
N ALA A 69 -12.63 7.72 4.22
CA ALA A 69 -13.38 8.95 4.42
C ALA A 69 -12.73 10.14 3.69
N ASP A 70 -11.39 10.18 3.63
CA ASP A 70 -10.66 11.19 2.86
C ASP A 70 -10.98 11.11 1.36
N ILE A 71 -11.08 9.91 0.79
CA ILE A 71 -11.48 9.73 -0.61
C ILE A 71 -12.87 10.32 -0.86
N SER A 72 -13.81 10.05 0.03
CA SER A 72 -15.17 10.62 -0.08
C SER A 72 -15.15 12.15 -0.01
N ARG A 73 -14.36 12.72 0.91
CA ARG A 73 -14.19 14.16 1.04
C ARG A 73 -13.52 14.77 -0.19
N PHE A 74 -12.47 14.12 -0.67
CA PHE A 74 -11.76 14.53 -1.89
C PHE A 74 -12.68 14.52 -3.11
N HIS A 75 -13.49 13.46 -3.27
CA HIS A 75 -14.51 13.40 -4.33
C HIS A 75 -15.42 14.63 -4.29
N SER A 76 -15.96 15.00 -3.13
CA SER A 76 -16.86 16.13 -2.98
C SER A 76 -16.16 17.44 -3.32
N PHE A 77 -14.95 17.65 -2.78
CA PHE A 77 -14.14 18.84 -3.02
C PHE A 77 -13.84 19.03 -4.51
N ILE A 78 -13.33 18.01 -5.18
CA ILE A 78 -12.99 18.07 -6.60
C ILE A 78 -14.24 18.22 -7.47
N SER A 79 -15.35 17.57 -7.10
CA SER A 79 -16.60 17.70 -7.85
C SER A 79 -17.16 19.12 -7.81
N GLU A 80 -17.01 19.80 -6.68
CA GLU A 80 -17.38 21.20 -6.55
C GLU A 80 -16.44 22.13 -7.37
N GLU A 81 -15.14 21.96 -7.21
CA GLU A 81 -14.10 22.77 -7.86
C GLU A 81 -14.20 22.71 -9.40
N PHE A 82 -14.33 21.50 -9.93
CA PHE A 82 -14.41 21.26 -11.38
C PHE A 82 -15.84 21.20 -11.92
N LYS A 83 -16.86 21.47 -11.11
CA LYS A 83 -18.30 21.43 -11.47
C LYS A 83 -18.70 20.09 -12.09
N LEU A 84 -18.18 19.00 -11.53
CA LEU A 84 -18.48 17.65 -11.98
C LEU A 84 -19.88 17.22 -11.53
N GLY A 85 -20.59 16.49 -12.39
CA GLY A 85 -21.93 16.03 -12.11
C GLY A 85 -22.08 14.51 -12.16
N PRO A 86 -23.30 13.96 -12.04
CA PRO A 86 -23.56 12.53 -11.97
C PRO A 86 -23.12 11.72 -13.22
N ARG A 87 -22.89 12.42 -14.34
CA ARG A 87 -22.39 11.80 -15.58
C ARG A 87 -20.89 11.55 -15.55
N ASN A 88 -20.15 12.26 -14.71
CA ASN A 88 -18.70 12.08 -14.53
C ASN A 88 -18.47 10.88 -13.63
N LYS A 89 -17.96 9.80 -14.18
CA LYS A 89 -17.74 8.55 -13.44
C LYS A 89 -16.37 8.57 -12.81
N TRP A 90 -16.33 8.26 -11.53
CA TRP A 90 -15.09 8.18 -10.77
C TRP A 90 -14.59 6.74 -10.71
N VAL A 91 -13.30 6.57 -11.00
CA VAL A 91 -12.60 5.29 -10.89
C VAL A 91 -11.41 5.48 -9.96
N THR A 92 -11.31 4.67 -8.93
CA THR A 92 -10.15 4.64 -8.04
C THR A 92 -9.13 3.62 -8.52
N TRP A 93 -7.85 3.95 -8.38
CA TRP A 93 -6.75 3.14 -8.86
C TRP A 93 -5.68 3.00 -7.78
N GLY A 94 -5.20 1.79 -7.51
CA GLY A 94 -4.16 1.57 -6.54
C GLY A 94 -3.58 0.17 -6.60
N GLY A 95 -2.34 0.04 -6.12
CA GLY A 95 -1.64 -1.23 -5.98
C GLY A 95 -1.28 -1.50 -4.51
N SER A 96 -1.15 -2.77 -4.10
CA SER A 96 -0.84 -3.15 -2.73
C SER A 96 -1.88 -2.62 -1.73
N TYR A 97 -1.49 -1.99 -0.63
CA TYR A 97 -2.40 -1.35 0.32
C TYR A 97 -3.26 -0.25 -0.32
N PRO A 98 -2.75 0.67 -1.17
CA PRO A 98 -3.61 1.56 -1.97
C PRO A 98 -4.64 0.81 -2.83
N GLY A 99 -4.32 -0.38 -3.29
CA GLY A 99 -5.27 -1.26 -4.00
C GLY A 99 -6.41 -1.73 -3.11
N MET A 100 -6.13 -2.07 -1.83
CA MET A 100 -7.19 -2.32 -0.83
C MET A 100 -8.10 -1.10 -0.67
N ILE A 101 -7.50 0.08 -0.48
CA ILE A 101 -8.24 1.33 -0.29
C ILE A 101 -9.09 1.63 -1.53
N ALA A 102 -8.56 1.42 -2.73
CA ALA A 102 -9.32 1.56 -3.98
C ALA A 102 -10.54 0.63 -4.03
N ALA A 103 -10.35 -0.67 -3.77
CA ALA A 103 -11.43 -1.65 -3.74
C ALA A 103 -12.49 -1.31 -2.67
N PHE A 104 -12.05 -1.02 -1.46
CA PHE A 104 -12.94 -0.70 -0.35
C PHE A 104 -13.66 0.64 -0.52
N SER A 105 -13.07 1.61 -1.24
CA SER A 105 -13.76 2.85 -1.60
C SER A 105 -14.99 2.57 -2.46
N ARG A 106 -14.88 1.68 -3.42
CA ARG A 106 -16.01 1.25 -4.25
C ARG A 106 -17.07 0.51 -3.43
N LEU A 107 -16.68 -0.36 -2.50
CA LEU A 107 -17.60 -1.10 -1.64
C LEU A 107 -18.33 -0.16 -0.67
N LYS A 108 -17.63 0.79 -0.08
CA LYS A 108 -18.17 1.68 0.95
C LYS A 108 -18.96 2.85 0.37
N TYR A 109 -18.55 3.36 -0.78
CA TYR A 109 -19.15 4.54 -1.41
C TYR A 109 -19.61 4.25 -2.86
N PRO A 110 -20.52 3.28 -3.05
CA PRO A 110 -20.92 2.83 -4.40
C PRO A 110 -21.63 3.90 -5.23
N THR A 111 -22.15 4.94 -4.59
CA THR A 111 -22.78 6.08 -5.27
C THR A 111 -21.78 7.12 -5.75
N LEU A 112 -20.59 7.19 -5.12
CA LEU A 112 -19.52 8.14 -5.46
C LEU A 112 -18.52 7.51 -6.41
N ILE A 113 -18.07 6.29 -6.11
CA ILE A 113 -17.04 5.57 -6.86
C ILE A 113 -17.70 4.56 -7.77
N HIS A 114 -17.58 4.76 -9.09
CA HIS A 114 -18.21 3.92 -10.10
C HIS A 114 -17.51 2.57 -10.29
N ALA A 115 -16.17 2.58 -10.29
CA ALA A 115 -15.34 1.40 -10.43
C ALA A 115 -14.02 1.56 -9.67
N SER A 116 -13.30 0.46 -9.46
CA SER A 116 -11.95 0.47 -8.89
C SER A 116 -11.04 -0.51 -9.62
N VAL A 117 -9.79 -0.14 -9.77
CA VAL A 117 -8.70 -1.02 -10.18
C VAL A 117 -7.83 -1.26 -8.96
N SER A 118 -7.76 -2.52 -8.55
CA SER A 118 -7.13 -2.96 -7.31
C SER A 118 -6.08 -4.01 -7.67
N SER A 119 -4.84 -3.57 -7.81
CA SER A 119 -3.73 -4.41 -8.28
C SER A 119 -2.96 -4.98 -7.12
N SER A 120 -2.71 -6.30 -7.12
CA SER A 120 -1.92 -6.99 -6.09
C SER A 120 -2.29 -6.59 -4.65
N ALA A 121 -3.59 -6.43 -4.41
CA ALA A 121 -4.09 -5.89 -3.15
C ALA A 121 -4.39 -6.99 -2.13
N PRO A 122 -3.94 -6.88 -0.88
CA PRO A 122 -4.21 -7.84 0.18
C PRO A 122 -5.62 -7.64 0.75
N VAL A 123 -6.65 -7.90 -0.05
CA VAL A 123 -8.07 -7.66 0.31
C VAL A 123 -8.61 -8.66 1.33
N GLN A 124 -7.95 -9.80 1.50
CA GLN A 124 -8.29 -10.78 2.52
C GLN A 124 -7.47 -10.53 3.78
N ALA A 125 -8.06 -9.87 4.76
CA ALA A 125 -7.41 -9.62 6.04
C ALA A 125 -7.25 -10.94 6.83
N GLN A 126 -6.01 -11.28 7.21
CA GLN A 126 -5.69 -12.43 8.06
C GLN A 126 -4.80 -11.97 9.20
N TYR A 127 -5.09 -12.42 10.42
CA TYR A 127 -4.30 -12.08 11.60
C TYR A 127 -2.88 -12.65 11.53
N ILE A 128 -2.75 -13.92 11.14
CA ILE A 128 -1.48 -14.57 10.82
C ILE A 128 -1.52 -14.94 9.35
N PHE A 129 -0.75 -14.22 8.52
CA PHE A 129 -0.79 -14.38 7.07
C PHE A 129 0.31 -15.35 6.60
N GLN A 130 0.24 -16.61 7.05
CA GLN A 130 1.20 -17.64 6.73
C GLN A 130 1.38 -17.83 5.21
N GLY A 131 0.28 -17.80 4.45
CA GLY A 131 0.32 -17.96 3.00
C GLY A 131 1.22 -16.97 2.26
N TYR A 132 1.44 -15.77 2.80
CA TYR A 132 2.42 -14.84 2.24
C TYR A 132 3.85 -15.40 2.31
N ASN A 133 4.24 -15.90 3.48
CA ASN A 133 5.57 -16.48 3.68
C ASN A 133 5.75 -17.79 2.90
N ASP A 134 4.69 -18.58 2.72
CA ASP A 134 4.73 -19.81 1.92
C ASP A 134 5.02 -19.47 0.44
N VAL A 135 4.42 -18.42 -0.11
CA VAL A 135 4.71 -17.95 -1.47
C VAL A 135 6.15 -17.41 -1.58
N VAL A 136 6.62 -16.66 -0.58
CA VAL A 136 8.01 -16.18 -0.55
C VAL A 136 8.99 -17.36 -0.54
N ALA A 137 8.76 -18.37 0.30
CA ALA A 137 9.60 -19.55 0.37
C ALA A 137 9.60 -20.33 -0.96
N ALA A 138 8.42 -20.52 -1.56
CA ALA A 138 8.30 -21.16 -2.86
C ALA A 138 9.04 -20.39 -3.97
N SER A 139 8.97 -19.05 -3.96
CA SER A 139 9.69 -18.21 -4.91
C SER A 139 11.21 -18.30 -4.74
N MET A 140 11.70 -18.37 -3.49
CA MET A 140 13.12 -18.55 -3.21
C MET A 140 13.66 -19.89 -3.74
N ALA A 141 12.82 -20.92 -3.83
CA ALA A 141 13.19 -22.22 -4.38
C ALA A 141 13.06 -22.31 -5.90
N ASN A 142 12.35 -21.39 -6.54
CA ASN A 142 11.99 -21.46 -7.96
C ASN A 142 13.05 -20.82 -8.86
N SER A 143 13.63 -21.62 -9.77
CA SER A 143 14.63 -21.17 -10.75
C SER A 143 14.08 -20.17 -11.78
N ASP A 144 12.79 -20.21 -12.10
CA ASP A 144 12.19 -19.35 -13.10
C ASP A 144 12.19 -17.86 -12.69
N VAL A 145 12.25 -17.61 -11.37
CA VAL A 145 12.37 -16.25 -10.82
C VAL A 145 13.73 -15.97 -10.21
N GLY A 146 14.75 -16.76 -10.56
CA GLY A 146 16.13 -16.57 -10.11
C GLY A 146 16.44 -17.20 -8.75
N GLY A 147 15.51 -17.97 -8.18
CA GLY A 147 15.73 -18.73 -6.95
C GLY A 147 16.46 -20.06 -7.16
N SER A 148 16.69 -20.78 -6.06
CA SER A 148 17.21 -22.15 -6.08
C SER A 148 16.90 -22.86 -4.77
N LEU A 149 16.85 -24.21 -4.80
CA LEU A 149 16.72 -25.00 -3.58
C LEU A 149 17.86 -24.72 -2.58
N LEU A 150 19.08 -24.52 -3.08
CA LEU A 150 20.23 -24.18 -2.23
C LEU A 150 20.00 -22.85 -1.49
N CYS A 151 19.49 -21.82 -2.17
CA CYS A 151 19.15 -20.55 -1.55
C CYS A 151 18.05 -20.71 -0.49
N HIS A 152 16.97 -21.38 -0.84
CA HIS A 152 15.86 -21.67 0.09
C HIS A 152 16.35 -22.38 1.35
N ASP A 153 17.10 -23.48 1.20
CA ASP A 153 17.57 -24.30 2.31
C ASP A 153 18.58 -23.57 3.18
N ALA A 154 19.44 -22.73 2.59
CA ALA A 154 20.38 -21.90 3.33
C ALA A 154 19.63 -20.88 4.22
N ILE A 155 18.62 -20.19 3.68
CA ILE A 155 17.81 -19.22 4.42
C ILE A 155 17.00 -19.92 5.51
N GLN A 156 16.35 -21.04 5.21
CA GLN A 156 15.59 -21.83 6.19
C GLN A 156 16.49 -22.30 7.35
N SER A 157 17.70 -22.77 7.03
CA SER A 157 18.67 -23.21 8.02
C SER A 157 19.15 -22.06 8.92
N ALA A 158 19.40 -20.87 8.32
CA ALA A 158 19.79 -19.68 9.06
C ALA A 158 18.70 -19.22 10.04
N PHE A 159 17.45 -19.14 9.59
CA PHE A 159 16.32 -18.80 10.48
C PHE A 159 16.11 -19.85 11.57
N SER A 160 16.27 -21.13 11.26
CA SER A 160 16.16 -22.21 12.25
C SER A 160 17.26 -22.12 13.31
N ALA A 161 18.50 -21.81 12.91
CA ALA A 161 19.62 -21.61 13.83
C ALA A 161 19.38 -20.38 14.72
N LEU A 162 18.97 -19.26 14.12
CA LEU A 162 18.65 -18.02 14.84
C LEU A 162 17.53 -18.24 15.86
N GLY A 163 16.46 -18.95 15.47
CA GLY A 163 15.36 -19.28 16.38
C GLY A 163 15.79 -20.13 17.59
N LYS A 164 16.72 -21.07 17.40
CA LYS A 164 17.32 -21.83 18.51
C LYS A 164 18.14 -20.94 19.43
N MET A 165 18.99 -20.08 18.87
CA MET A 165 19.79 -19.13 19.65
C MET A 165 18.88 -18.16 20.43
N PHE A 166 17.82 -17.64 19.80
CA PHE A 166 16.88 -16.73 20.45
C PHE A 166 16.15 -17.36 21.62
N SER A 167 15.86 -18.66 21.54
CA SER A 167 15.23 -19.43 22.61
C SER A 167 16.17 -19.71 23.79
N ALA A 168 17.47 -19.71 23.57
CA ALA A 168 18.51 -19.91 24.58
C ALA A 168 18.92 -18.54 25.16
N LYS A 169 18.53 -18.26 26.42
CA LYS A 169 18.74 -16.95 27.05
C LYS A 169 20.23 -16.51 27.08
N ASP A 170 21.13 -17.45 27.24
CA ASP A 170 22.58 -17.27 27.27
C ASP A 170 23.18 -16.90 25.91
N GLN A 171 22.46 -17.17 24.81
CA GLN A 171 22.90 -16.87 23.45
C GLN A 171 22.36 -15.54 22.91
N ARG A 172 21.44 -14.88 23.61
CA ARG A 172 20.87 -13.59 23.16
C ARG A 172 21.93 -12.49 22.99
N PRO A 173 22.92 -12.32 23.87
CA PRO A 173 23.98 -11.33 23.66
C PRO A 173 24.79 -11.56 22.39
N ALA A 174 24.93 -12.83 21.94
CA ALA A 174 25.59 -13.13 20.67
C ALA A 174 24.76 -12.67 19.47
N ILE A 175 23.41 -12.78 19.54
CA ILE A 175 22.51 -12.26 18.51
C ILE A 175 22.59 -10.72 18.48
N GLU A 176 22.53 -10.07 19.64
CA GLU A 176 22.64 -8.61 19.74
C GLU A 176 23.96 -8.11 19.13
N ALA A 177 25.07 -8.78 19.42
CA ALA A 177 26.35 -8.45 18.81
C ALA A 177 26.38 -8.70 17.29
N MET A 178 25.73 -9.78 16.81
CA MET A 178 25.68 -10.15 15.39
C MET A 178 24.90 -9.12 14.56
N PHE A 179 23.82 -8.59 15.10
CA PHE A 179 22.94 -7.62 14.44
C PHE A 179 23.20 -6.17 14.83
N ASN A 180 24.16 -5.92 15.71
CA ASN A 180 24.54 -4.58 16.21
C ASN A 180 23.34 -3.81 16.84
N VAL A 181 22.59 -4.49 17.69
CA VAL A 181 21.42 -3.98 18.41
C VAL A 181 21.57 -4.13 19.90
#